data_6bb8fe0c8b1edd8896a4b84083d71f60
#
_entry.id   6bb8fe0c8b1edd8896a4b84083d71f60
#
_cell.length_a   1.000
_cell.length_b   1.000
_cell.length_c   1.000
_cell.angle_alpha   90.00
_cell.angle_beta   90.00
_cell.angle_gamma   90.00
#
_symmetry.space_group_name_H-M   'P 1'
#
loop_
_entity.id
_entity.type
_entity.pdbx_description
1 polymer ?
#
loop_
_entity_poly.entity_id
_entity_poly.type
_entity_poly.pdbx_seq_one_letter_code
_entity_poly.pdbx_strand_id
1 'polypeptide(L)'
;MKRGSGAVAVILLAWLTCSLALLLPACAADKSVAARDRDLLAADMAALAPQHPGQVDLYVVGFAGDSTEDVFRNEVAYLDTLMSRRFGAQGHVVTLVNHIDSLTTAPRPLATLANLRIALAGVGKAMDRDEDVLLLYLTMHGTEEHELAVQLPPVLEEWITPEDLRTALDDAGIRNRVVVISACYSGGFVPALRDKDTMVVTAARADRASFGCGSESDATWFGRAWLVDGLNQRTSFVAAYDTATDEISKWEREDDETPSLPQLDAGSGIMNTLASWQSRLVPGPAVPYPYDKPD
;
A
#
# COMPACT_ATOMS: atom_id res chain seq x y z
N MET A 1 14.21 -70.65 30.85
CA MET A 1 15.44 -69.94 30.48
C MET A 1 15.01 -68.83 29.54
N LYS A 2 14.84 -67.65 30.04
CA LYS A 2 15.71 -66.47 30.09
C LYS A 2 16.00 -65.88 28.72
N ARG A 3 15.52 -64.64 28.60
CA ARG A 3 16.02 -63.46 27.83
C ARG A 3 15.26 -63.22 26.53
N GLY A 4 14.89 -62.02 26.23
CA GLY A 4 15.09 -60.69 26.78
C GLY A 4 14.19 -59.69 26.04
N SER A 5 13.55 -58.92 26.90
CA SER A 5 12.82 -57.74 26.51
C SER A 5 13.75 -56.52 26.69
N GLY A 6 13.87 -55.67 25.73
CA GLY A 6 14.59 -54.43 26.00
C GLY A 6 15.31 -53.81 24.80
N ALA A 7 14.59 -53.46 23.74
CA ALA A 7 15.19 -52.67 22.65
C ALA A 7 14.20 -51.75 21.88
N VAL A 8 12.95 -51.65 22.32
CA VAL A 8 11.93 -50.86 21.55
C VAL A 8 11.62 -49.50 22.16
N ALA A 9 11.98 -49.26 23.43
CA ALA A 9 11.57 -48.02 24.14
C ALA A 9 12.48 -46.81 23.91
N VAL A 10 13.68 -46.96 23.35
CA VAL A 10 14.68 -45.86 23.24
C VAL A 10 14.56 -45.09 21.91
N ILE A 11 13.97 -45.71 20.88
CA ILE A 11 13.89 -45.08 19.53
C ILE A 11 12.74 -44.07 19.41
N LEU A 12 11.68 -44.21 20.21
CA LEU A 12 10.53 -43.29 20.14
C LEU A 12 10.75 -41.92 20.84
N LEU A 13 11.71 -41.84 21.78
CA LEU A 13 12.00 -40.56 22.45
C LEU A 13 12.89 -39.63 21.61
N ALA A 14 13.72 -40.19 20.70
CA ALA A 14 14.63 -39.40 19.87
C ALA A 14 13.91 -38.67 18.73
N TRP A 15 12.75 -39.12 18.28
CA TRP A 15 11.97 -38.49 17.22
C TRP A 15 11.10 -37.33 17.69
N LEU A 16 10.72 -37.30 18.98
CA LEU A 16 9.89 -36.22 19.53
C LEU A 16 10.71 -34.94 19.83
N THR A 17 12.00 -35.09 20.09
CA THR A 17 12.89 -33.94 20.39
C THR A 17 13.37 -33.21 19.13
N CYS A 18 13.44 -33.91 17.98
CA CYS A 18 13.88 -33.29 16.72
C CYS A 18 12.81 -32.42 16.06
N SER A 19 11.53 -32.73 16.29
CA SER A 19 10.40 -31.95 15.72
C SER A 19 10.15 -30.63 16.44
N LEU A 20 10.57 -30.49 17.69
CA LEU A 20 10.36 -29.26 18.48
C LEU A 20 11.47 -28.21 18.20
N ALA A 21 12.66 -28.65 17.78
CA ALA A 21 13.78 -27.74 17.50
C ALA A 21 13.67 -27.00 16.15
N LEU A 22 12.81 -27.46 15.23
CA LEU A 22 12.61 -26.83 13.91
C LEU A 22 11.54 -25.72 13.90
N LEU A 23 10.72 -25.63 14.94
CA LEU A 23 9.69 -24.57 15.04
C LEU A 23 10.18 -23.31 15.77
N LEU A 24 11.26 -23.39 16.54
CA LEU A 24 11.78 -22.27 17.32
C LEU A 24 12.46 -21.16 16.49
N PRO A 25 13.19 -21.42 15.40
CA PRO A 25 13.84 -20.36 14.64
C PRO A 25 12.85 -19.50 13.85
N ALA A 26 11.74 -20.05 13.35
CA ALA A 26 10.75 -19.28 12.59
C ALA A 26 10.03 -18.25 13.46
N CYS A 27 9.57 -18.62 14.65
CA CYS A 27 8.94 -17.70 15.60
C CYS A 27 9.91 -16.63 16.15
N ALA A 28 11.21 -16.95 16.26
CA ALA A 28 12.22 -15.99 16.71
C ALA A 28 12.56 -14.98 15.60
N ALA A 29 12.63 -15.44 14.36
CA ALA A 29 12.85 -14.57 13.18
C ALA A 29 11.68 -13.60 12.97
N ASP A 30 10.46 -14.07 13.06
CA ASP A 30 9.23 -13.27 12.94
C ASP A 30 9.19 -12.17 14.02
N LYS A 31 9.46 -12.50 15.28
CA LYS A 31 9.54 -11.52 16.37
C LYS A 31 10.65 -10.47 16.15
N SER A 32 11.76 -10.85 15.51
CA SER A 32 12.85 -9.93 15.22
C SER A 32 12.47 -8.92 14.11
N VAL A 33 11.79 -9.38 13.06
CA VAL A 33 11.29 -8.52 11.97
C VAL A 33 10.24 -7.53 12.51
N ALA A 34 9.26 -8.00 13.26
CA ALA A 34 8.24 -7.12 13.85
C ALA A 34 8.81 -6.10 14.84
N ALA A 35 9.88 -6.44 15.59
CA ALA A 35 10.57 -5.47 16.45
C ALA A 35 11.32 -4.41 15.63
N ARG A 36 12.06 -4.84 14.61
CA ARG A 36 12.73 -3.95 13.66
C ARG A 36 11.75 -2.97 13.02
N ASP A 37 10.61 -3.47 12.54
CA ASP A 37 9.61 -2.64 11.86
C ASP A 37 9.00 -1.59 12.80
N ARG A 38 8.77 -1.95 14.07
CA ARG A 38 8.34 -0.97 15.08
C ARG A 38 9.37 0.14 15.29
N ASP A 39 10.67 -0.20 15.32
CA ASP A 39 11.74 0.78 15.48
C ASP A 39 11.84 1.71 14.25
N LEU A 40 11.71 1.14 13.04
CA LEU A 40 11.68 1.91 11.78
C LEU A 40 10.46 2.85 11.75
N LEU A 41 9.26 2.35 12.04
CA LEU A 41 8.05 3.16 12.10
C LEU A 41 8.13 4.25 13.17
N ALA A 42 8.73 3.96 14.33
CA ALA A 42 8.95 4.97 15.36
C ALA A 42 9.89 6.09 14.88
N ALA A 43 10.94 5.73 14.13
CA ALA A 43 11.84 6.71 13.51
C ALA A 43 11.12 7.51 12.41
N ASP A 44 10.33 6.88 11.55
CA ASP A 44 9.55 7.57 10.52
C ASP A 44 8.56 8.56 11.14
N MET A 45 7.84 8.16 12.19
CA MET A 45 6.91 9.05 12.90
C MET A 45 7.62 10.23 13.57
N ALA A 46 8.82 10.00 14.12
CA ALA A 46 9.62 11.08 14.72
C ALA A 46 10.20 12.05 13.68
N ALA A 47 10.34 11.60 12.43
CA ALA A 47 10.84 12.40 11.32
C ALA A 47 9.74 13.18 10.58
N LEU A 48 8.45 12.93 10.87
CA LEU A 48 7.36 13.69 10.27
C LEU A 48 7.51 15.18 10.56
N ALA A 49 7.39 15.99 9.51
CA ALA A 49 7.38 17.44 9.65
C ALA A 49 6.15 17.89 10.46
N PRO A 50 6.25 18.99 11.23
CA PRO A 50 5.09 19.57 11.90
C PRO A 50 4.01 20.00 10.90
N GLN A 51 2.75 19.83 11.27
CA GLN A 51 1.63 20.36 10.50
C GLN A 51 1.61 21.92 10.57
N HIS A 52 0.97 22.55 9.56
CA HIS A 52 0.87 24.00 9.43
C HIS A 52 -0.54 24.48 9.79
N PRO A 53 -0.78 25.05 10.99
CA PRO A 53 -2.13 25.48 11.39
C PRO A 53 -2.78 26.44 10.41
N GLY A 54 -4.04 26.16 10.01
CA GLY A 54 -4.79 26.94 9.06
C GLY A 54 -4.43 26.72 7.60
N GLN A 55 -3.67 25.67 7.32
CA GLN A 55 -3.36 25.18 5.96
C GLN A 55 -3.64 23.69 5.90
N VAL A 56 -4.17 23.24 4.78
CA VAL A 56 -4.35 21.80 4.55
C VAL A 56 -3.02 21.19 4.16
N ASP A 57 -2.44 20.38 5.04
CA ASP A 57 -1.28 19.56 4.71
C ASP A 57 -1.71 18.23 4.10
N LEU A 58 -0.91 17.73 3.15
CA LEU A 58 -1.09 16.42 2.56
C LEU A 58 -0.15 15.43 3.23
N TYR A 59 -0.70 14.47 3.96
CA TYR A 59 0.01 13.31 4.47
C TYR A 59 -0.15 12.12 3.53
N VAL A 60 0.90 11.35 3.34
CA VAL A 60 0.91 10.25 2.36
C VAL A 60 1.39 8.97 3.04
N VAL A 61 0.64 7.90 2.85
CA VAL A 61 1.06 6.55 3.21
C VAL A 61 1.05 5.69 1.95
N GLY A 62 2.23 5.22 1.54
CA GLY A 62 2.41 4.29 0.44
C GLY A 62 2.57 2.86 0.95
N PHE A 63 1.89 1.90 0.33
CA PHE A 63 1.86 0.51 0.75
C PHE A 63 2.01 -0.42 -0.47
N ALA A 64 3.21 -1.00 -0.63
CA ALA A 64 3.51 -2.04 -1.62
C ALA A 64 3.38 -3.41 -0.94
N GLY A 65 2.23 -4.06 -1.09
CA GLY A 65 1.87 -5.25 -0.31
C GLY A 65 2.49 -6.55 -0.80
N ASP A 66 2.90 -6.62 -2.06
CA ASP A 66 3.33 -7.87 -2.68
C ASP A 66 4.75 -7.75 -3.25
N SER A 67 5.61 -8.69 -2.90
CA SER A 67 7.01 -8.74 -3.33
C SER A 67 7.26 -9.61 -4.55
N THR A 68 6.22 -10.24 -5.09
CA THR A 68 6.37 -11.15 -6.24
C THR A 68 6.69 -10.41 -7.53
N GLU A 69 6.34 -9.10 -7.58
CA GLU A 69 6.58 -8.23 -8.72
C GLU A 69 7.15 -6.88 -8.28
N ASP A 70 8.15 -6.39 -9.02
CA ASP A 70 8.85 -5.14 -8.71
C ASP A 70 7.98 -3.88 -8.93
N VAL A 71 6.95 -3.97 -9.74
CA VAL A 71 6.06 -2.83 -10.07
C VAL A 71 5.49 -2.17 -8.83
N PHE A 72 5.10 -2.94 -7.82
CA PHE A 72 4.48 -2.41 -6.60
C PHE A 72 5.44 -1.55 -5.78
N ARG A 73 6.68 -2.03 -5.57
CA ARG A 73 7.70 -1.22 -4.88
C ARG A 73 8.10 0.02 -5.69
N ASN A 74 8.15 -0.09 -7.03
CA ASN A 74 8.49 1.01 -7.93
C ASN A 74 7.45 2.13 -7.83
N GLU A 75 6.17 1.78 -7.83
CA GLU A 75 5.06 2.72 -7.66
C GLU A 75 5.13 3.47 -6.34
N VAL A 76 5.38 2.77 -5.21
CA VAL A 76 5.48 3.40 -3.90
C VAL A 76 6.73 4.30 -3.80
N ALA A 77 7.85 3.90 -4.37
CA ALA A 77 9.05 4.74 -4.42
C ALA A 77 8.84 6.01 -5.28
N TYR A 78 8.13 5.86 -6.40
CA TYR A 78 7.77 6.99 -7.23
C TYR A 78 6.73 7.90 -6.58
N LEU A 79 5.71 7.33 -5.91
CA LEU A 79 4.73 8.07 -5.12
C LEU A 79 5.41 8.99 -4.10
N ASP A 80 6.35 8.46 -3.31
CA ASP A 80 7.13 9.26 -2.34
C ASP A 80 7.80 10.46 -3.02
N THR A 81 8.52 10.20 -4.12
CA THR A 81 9.22 11.25 -4.85
C THR A 81 8.27 12.27 -5.45
N LEU A 82 7.17 11.82 -6.06
CA LEU A 82 6.17 12.67 -6.71
C LEU A 82 5.46 13.56 -5.67
N MET A 83 4.98 12.97 -4.57
CA MET A 83 4.24 13.70 -3.53
C MET A 83 5.14 14.69 -2.82
N SER A 84 6.38 14.31 -2.51
CA SER A 84 7.35 15.19 -1.86
C SER A 84 7.76 16.37 -2.76
N ARG A 85 8.02 16.14 -4.04
CA ARG A 85 8.58 17.18 -4.94
C ARG A 85 7.54 18.04 -5.63
N ARG A 86 6.35 17.49 -5.90
CA ARG A 86 5.33 18.15 -6.69
C ARG A 86 4.11 18.59 -5.90
N PHE A 87 3.73 17.86 -4.85
CA PHE A 87 2.49 18.08 -4.11
C PHE A 87 2.69 18.66 -2.71
N GLY A 88 3.91 19.08 -2.36
CA GLY A 88 4.21 19.74 -1.08
C GLY A 88 4.19 18.81 0.13
N ALA A 89 4.18 17.47 -0.08
CA ALA A 89 4.16 16.50 1.01
C ALA A 89 5.56 16.15 1.55
N GLN A 90 6.58 16.95 1.27
CA GLN A 90 7.93 16.70 1.78
C GLN A 90 7.96 16.67 3.32
N GLY A 91 8.42 15.54 3.87
CA GLY A 91 8.41 15.29 5.30
C GLY A 91 7.08 14.74 5.85
N HIS A 92 6.07 14.52 5.01
CA HIS A 92 4.78 13.94 5.38
C HIS A 92 4.51 12.60 4.70
N VAL A 93 5.53 11.93 4.18
CA VAL A 93 5.40 10.65 3.46
C VAL A 93 5.96 9.51 4.29
N VAL A 94 5.19 8.44 4.43
CA VAL A 94 5.56 7.18 5.07
C VAL A 94 5.35 6.05 4.07
N THR A 95 6.32 5.14 3.95
CA THR A 95 6.21 4.02 3.01
C THR A 95 6.44 2.68 3.68
N LEU A 96 5.58 1.71 3.38
CA LEU A 96 5.68 0.32 3.80
C LEU A 96 5.85 -0.54 2.55
N VAL A 97 6.87 -1.38 2.52
CA VAL A 97 7.24 -2.07 1.27
C VAL A 97 7.62 -3.53 1.55
N ASN A 98 6.91 -4.46 0.95
CA ASN A 98 7.28 -5.86 0.89
C ASN A 98 8.24 -6.07 -0.28
N HIS A 99 9.51 -6.12 0.03
CA HIS A 99 10.58 -6.47 -0.88
C HIS A 99 11.80 -6.95 -0.09
N ILE A 100 12.63 -7.79 -0.70
CA ILE A 100 13.83 -8.31 -0.02
C ILE A 100 14.79 -7.18 0.39
N ASP A 101 14.88 -6.11 -0.39
CA ASP A 101 15.71 -4.95 -0.08
C ASP A 101 15.26 -4.25 1.22
N SER A 102 13.98 -4.31 1.55
CA SER A 102 13.45 -3.76 2.81
C SER A 102 14.03 -4.46 4.04
N LEU A 103 14.45 -5.71 3.90
CA LEU A 103 15.11 -6.48 4.95
C LEU A 103 16.65 -6.35 4.94
N THR A 104 17.23 -5.81 3.88
CA THR A 104 18.67 -5.88 3.62
C THR A 104 19.30 -4.52 3.31
N THR A 105 19.22 -4.07 2.06
CA THR A 105 20.01 -2.94 1.52
C THR A 105 19.32 -1.57 1.64
N ALA A 106 17.99 -1.55 1.71
CA ALA A 106 17.19 -0.35 1.82
C ALA A 106 16.10 -0.53 2.90
N PRO A 107 16.47 -0.53 4.20
CA PRO A 107 15.55 -0.85 5.28
C PRO A 107 14.29 0.00 5.27
N ARG A 108 13.14 -0.66 5.19
CA ARG A 108 11.80 -0.06 5.31
C ARG A 108 10.91 -0.97 6.15
N PRO A 109 9.89 -0.43 6.83
CA PRO A 109 8.88 -1.26 7.47
C PRO A 109 8.19 -2.14 6.41
N LEU A 110 7.94 -3.40 6.74
CA LEU A 110 7.18 -4.26 5.85
C LEU A 110 5.73 -3.79 5.75
N ALA A 111 5.15 -3.98 4.58
CA ALA A 111 3.75 -3.69 4.30
C ALA A 111 2.87 -4.82 4.87
N THR A 112 2.58 -4.77 6.17
CA THR A 112 1.64 -5.64 6.87
C THR A 112 0.45 -4.85 7.39
N LEU A 113 -0.69 -5.50 7.64
CA LEU A 113 -1.83 -4.81 8.25
C LEU A 113 -1.49 -4.22 9.62
N ALA A 114 -0.67 -4.92 10.41
CA ALA A 114 -0.21 -4.44 11.72
C ALA A 114 0.63 -3.16 11.59
N ASN A 115 1.57 -3.12 10.66
CA ASN A 115 2.42 -1.95 10.41
C ASN A 115 1.61 -0.79 9.80
N LEU A 116 0.64 -1.09 8.92
CA LEU A 116 -0.28 -0.08 8.39
C LEU A 116 -1.07 0.60 9.51
N ARG A 117 -1.61 -0.16 10.46
CA ARG A 117 -2.30 0.40 11.64
C ARG A 117 -1.39 1.30 12.48
N ILE A 118 -0.14 0.92 12.68
CA ILE A 118 0.85 1.75 13.40
C ILE A 118 1.14 3.04 12.62
N ALA A 119 1.38 2.95 11.32
CA ALA A 119 1.64 4.10 10.46
C ALA A 119 0.46 5.07 10.44
N LEU A 120 -0.76 4.57 10.21
CA LEU A 120 -1.97 5.39 10.20
C LEU A 120 -2.23 6.05 11.57
N ALA A 121 -2.05 5.32 12.67
CA ALA A 121 -2.20 5.89 14.01
C ALA A 121 -1.15 6.99 14.29
N GLY A 122 0.07 6.83 13.80
CA GLY A 122 1.12 7.83 13.91
C GLY A 122 0.83 9.08 13.08
N VAL A 123 0.45 8.91 11.82
CA VAL A 123 0.02 10.01 10.93
C VAL A 123 -1.19 10.72 11.51
N GLY A 124 -2.22 9.99 11.97
CA GLY A 124 -3.42 10.57 12.58
C GLY A 124 -3.17 11.34 13.89
N LYS A 125 -1.99 11.17 14.53
CA LYS A 125 -1.55 12.00 15.67
C LYS A 125 -0.78 13.23 15.20
N ALA A 126 -0.09 13.16 14.07
CA ALA A 126 0.74 14.25 13.54
C ALA A 126 -0.11 15.31 12.83
N MET A 127 -1.16 14.89 12.10
CA MET A 127 -2.02 15.74 11.31
C MET A 127 -3.13 16.43 12.13
N ASP A 128 -3.62 17.57 11.65
CA ASP A 128 -4.91 18.11 12.08
C ASP A 128 -6.05 17.32 11.40
N ARG A 129 -6.84 16.63 12.21
CA ARG A 129 -7.90 15.71 11.72
C ARG A 129 -9.07 16.40 11.00
N ASP A 130 -9.28 17.68 11.28
CA ASP A 130 -10.37 18.46 10.69
C ASP A 130 -9.93 19.20 9.42
N GLU A 131 -8.61 19.45 9.28
CA GLU A 131 -8.06 20.29 8.24
C GLU A 131 -7.27 19.49 7.20
N ASP A 132 -6.38 18.59 7.63
CA ASP A 132 -5.43 17.89 6.76
C ASP A 132 -6.05 16.71 6.01
N VAL A 133 -5.36 16.26 4.97
CA VAL A 133 -5.77 15.15 4.10
C VAL A 133 -4.76 14.03 4.16
N LEU A 134 -5.22 12.79 4.36
CA LEU A 134 -4.46 11.58 4.10
C LEU A 134 -4.65 11.12 2.65
N LEU A 135 -3.55 10.88 1.92
CA LEU A 135 -3.51 10.03 0.75
C LEU A 135 -2.94 8.65 1.15
N LEU A 136 -3.77 7.63 1.11
CA LEU A 136 -3.35 6.23 1.28
C LEU A 136 -3.34 5.56 -0.09
N TYR A 137 -2.17 5.14 -0.55
CA TYR A 137 -1.97 4.43 -1.82
C TYR A 137 -1.54 3.00 -1.55
N LEU A 138 -2.37 2.04 -1.98
CA LEU A 138 -2.09 0.61 -1.85
C LEU A 138 -1.91 0.00 -3.24
N THR A 139 -0.85 -0.79 -3.42
CA THR A 139 -0.55 -1.48 -4.68
C THR A 139 -0.07 -2.90 -4.42
N MET A 140 -0.76 -3.87 -4.98
CA MET A 140 -0.52 -5.32 -4.83
C MET A 140 -1.49 -6.12 -5.70
N HIS A 141 -1.39 -7.45 -5.65
CA HIS A 141 -2.43 -8.33 -6.20
C HIS A 141 -3.73 -8.28 -5.38
N GLY A 142 -4.85 -8.54 -6.04
CA GLY A 142 -6.17 -8.66 -5.42
C GLY A 142 -6.94 -9.86 -5.95
N THR A 143 -7.87 -10.41 -5.15
CA THR A 143 -8.69 -11.58 -5.46
C THR A 143 -10.14 -11.23 -5.76
N GLU A 144 -10.87 -12.18 -6.35
CA GLU A 144 -12.33 -12.07 -6.62
C GLU A 144 -13.15 -11.92 -5.32
N GLU A 145 -12.61 -12.40 -4.19
CA GLU A 145 -13.19 -12.26 -2.85
C GLU A 145 -12.93 -10.87 -2.24
N HIS A 146 -12.26 -9.97 -2.98
CA HIS A 146 -11.89 -8.62 -2.55
C HIS A 146 -10.88 -8.62 -1.40
N GLU A 147 -9.91 -9.51 -1.44
CA GLU A 147 -8.78 -9.54 -0.52
C GLU A 147 -7.52 -9.04 -1.21
N LEU A 148 -6.75 -8.18 -0.55
CA LEU A 148 -5.47 -7.68 -1.04
C LEU A 148 -4.34 -8.56 -0.53
N ALA A 149 -3.49 -9.03 -1.44
CA ALA A 149 -2.36 -9.90 -1.10
C ALA A 149 -1.24 -9.14 -0.40
N VAL A 150 -0.82 -9.63 0.75
CA VAL A 150 0.30 -9.10 1.51
C VAL A 150 1.35 -10.19 1.62
N GLN A 151 2.37 -10.15 0.75
CA GLN A 151 3.27 -11.28 0.54
C GLN A 151 4.74 -10.88 0.48
N LEU A 152 5.58 -11.64 1.18
CA LEU A 152 7.05 -11.67 1.08
C LEU A 152 7.53 -13.09 1.39
N PRO A 153 7.37 -14.05 0.46
CA PRO A 153 7.72 -15.44 0.72
C PRO A 153 9.21 -15.63 1.03
N PRO A 154 9.60 -16.51 1.94
CA PRO A 154 8.74 -17.29 2.86
C PRO A 154 8.45 -16.57 4.20
N VAL A 155 8.66 -15.26 4.28
CA VAL A 155 8.65 -14.47 5.53
C VAL A 155 7.24 -14.06 5.94
N LEU A 156 6.38 -13.74 4.96
CA LEU A 156 5.08 -13.13 5.18
C LEU A 156 4.06 -13.60 4.15
N GLU A 157 2.86 -13.94 4.62
CA GLU A 157 1.68 -14.16 3.79
C GLU A 157 0.44 -13.78 4.62
N GLU A 158 -0.21 -12.70 4.24
CA GLU A 158 -1.43 -12.15 4.86
C GLU A 158 -2.39 -11.66 3.77
N TRP A 159 -3.62 -11.34 4.18
CA TRP A 159 -4.63 -10.75 3.32
C TRP A 159 -5.29 -9.57 4.04
N ILE A 160 -5.64 -8.52 3.29
CA ILE A 160 -6.35 -7.36 3.83
C ILE A 160 -7.74 -7.31 3.19
N THR A 161 -8.77 -7.41 4.00
CA THR A 161 -10.16 -7.27 3.60
C THR A 161 -10.61 -5.80 3.59
N PRO A 162 -11.75 -5.47 2.94
CA PRO A 162 -12.35 -4.14 3.01
C PRO A 162 -12.62 -3.68 4.45
N GLU A 163 -13.07 -4.58 5.32
CA GLU A 163 -13.36 -4.32 6.74
C GLU A 163 -12.10 -4.04 7.55
N ASP A 164 -11.00 -4.76 7.27
CA ASP A 164 -9.71 -4.52 7.91
C ASP A 164 -9.18 -3.12 7.61
N LEU A 165 -9.27 -2.72 6.34
CA LEU A 165 -8.82 -1.41 5.90
C LEU A 165 -9.70 -0.29 6.47
N ARG A 166 -11.03 -0.49 6.46
CA ARG A 166 -11.98 0.43 7.08
C ARG A 166 -11.66 0.62 8.56
N THR A 167 -11.51 -0.48 9.30
CA THR A 167 -11.20 -0.46 10.73
C THR A 167 -9.88 0.26 11.01
N ALA A 168 -8.83 -0.02 10.22
CA ALA A 168 -7.52 0.63 10.39
C ALA A 168 -7.60 2.16 10.23
N LEU A 169 -8.38 2.64 9.26
CA LEU A 169 -8.59 4.06 9.01
C LEU A 169 -9.43 4.73 10.11
N ASP A 170 -10.47 4.05 10.61
CA ASP A 170 -11.34 4.59 11.65
C ASP A 170 -10.65 4.63 13.02
N ASP A 171 -9.87 3.59 13.36
CA ASP A 171 -9.07 3.54 14.59
C ASP A 171 -8.00 4.65 14.63
N ALA A 172 -7.45 5.01 13.48
CA ALA A 172 -6.51 6.14 13.38
C ALA A 172 -7.21 7.51 13.57
N GLY A 173 -8.54 7.55 13.46
CA GLY A 173 -9.35 8.76 13.60
C GLY A 173 -9.11 9.79 12.50
N ILE A 174 -8.60 9.38 11.34
CA ILE A 174 -8.35 10.24 10.19
C ILE A 174 -9.68 10.48 9.48
N ARG A 175 -10.04 11.75 9.31
CA ARG A 175 -11.32 12.15 8.74
C ARG A 175 -11.25 12.30 7.22
N ASN A 176 -10.44 13.25 6.75
CA ASN A 176 -10.35 13.56 5.33
C ASN A 176 -9.34 12.60 4.67
N ARG A 177 -9.81 11.74 3.78
CA ARG A 177 -8.97 10.68 3.23
C ARG A 177 -9.23 10.45 1.74
N VAL A 178 -8.14 10.27 1.01
CA VAL A 178 -8.11 9.76 -0.36
C VAL A 178 -7.48 8.37 -0.29
N VAL A 179 -8.25 7.34 -0.61
CA VAL A 179 -7.80 5.94 -0.60
C VAL A 179 -7.73 5.46 -2.04
N VAL A 180 -6.54 5.09 -2.47
CA VAL A 180 -6.28 4.62 -3.84
C VAL A 180 -5.81 3.17 -3.77
N ILE A 181 -6.48 2.27 -4.50
CA ILE A 181 -6.20 0.84 -4.49
C ILE A 181 -5.89 0.37 -5.92
N SER A 182 -4.60 0.18 -6.18
CA SER A 182 -4.08 -0.38 -7.43
C SER A 182 -4.00 -1.91 -7.31
N ALA A 183 -5.13 -2.58 -7.55
CA ALA A 183 -5.24 -4.04 -7.48
C ALA A 183 -6.40 -4.53 -8.35
N CYS A 184 -6.36 -5.81 -8.76
CA CYS A 184 -7.50 -6.51 -9.34
C CYS A 184 -8.68 -6.49 -8.35
N TYR A 185 -9.92 -6.45 -8.86
CA TYR A 185 -11.16 -6.50 -8.09
C TYR A 185 -11.30 -5.44 -6.98
N SER A 186 -10.46 -4.43 -7.01
CA SER A 186 -10.35 -3.37 -5.97
C SER A 186 -11.62 -2.55 -5.78
N GLY A 187 -12.53 -2.51 -6.76
CA GLY A 187 -13.85 -1.90 -6.62
C GLY A 187 -14.73 -2.49 -5.51
N GLY A 188 -14.42 -3.73 -5.06
CA GLY A 188 -15.06 -4.34 -3.89
C GLY A 188 -14.81 -3.61 -2.58
N PHE A 189 -13.79 -2.77 -2.51
CA PHE A 189 -13.50 -1.94 -1.34
C PHE A 189 -14.38 -0.68 -1.22
N VAL A 190 -14.96 -0.20 -2.33
CA VAL A 190 -15.75 1.03 -2.36
C VAL A 190 -16.92 1.03 -1.36
N PRO A 191 -17.75 -0.03 -1.25
CA PRO A 191 -18.87 -0.02 -0.33
C PRO A 191 -18.47 0.13 1.15
N ALA A 192 -17.37 -0.50 1.56
CA ALA A 192 -16.88 -0.45 2.94
C ALA A 192 -16.21 0.88 3.27
N LEU A 193 -15.53 1.51 2.30
CA LEU A 193 -14.75 2.73 2.51
C LEU A 193 -15.52 4.02 2.23
N ARG A 194 -16.67 3.94 1.56
CA ARG A 194 -17.50 5.10 1.21
C ARG A 194 -17.90 5.91 2.44
N ASP A 195 -17.60 7.20 2.42
CA ASP A 195 -17.96 8.16 3.45
C ASP A 195 -18.02 9.58 2.86
N LYS A 196 -18.70 10.52 3.54
CA LYS A 196 -18.78 11.92 3.07
C LYS A 196 -17.42 12.63 3.02
N ASP A 197 -16.47 12.22 3.85
CA ASP A 197 -15.14 12.81 3.95
C ASP A 197 -14.05 11.87 3.34
N THR A 198 -14.47 10.91 2.51
CA THR A 198 -13.57 9.96 1.83
C THR A 198 -13.74 10.02 0.32
N MET A 199 -12.61 9.99 -0.41
CA MET A 199 -12.54 9.66 -1.84
C MET A 199 -11.91 8.28 -1.95
N VAL A 200 -12.53 7.39 -2.71
CA VAL A 200 -12.00 6.06 -3.03
C VAL A 200 -11.77 5.97 -4.53
N VAL A 201 -10.56 5.60 -4.92
CA VAL A 201 -10.18 5.38 -6.32
C VAL A 201 -9.66 3.95 -6.44
N THR A 202 -10.15 3.19 -7.41
CA THR A 202 -9.75 1.79 -7.61
C THR A 202 -9.35 1.52 -9.05
N ALA A 203 -8.35 0.63 -9.23
CA ALA A 203 -7.83 0.26 -10.53
C ALA A 203 -8.82 -0.55 -11.36
N ALA A 204 -9.77 -1.22 -10.71
CA ALA A 204 -10.75 -2.06 -11.40
C ALA A 204 -12.11 -2.01 -10.69
N ARG A 205 -13.17 -2.36 -11.41
CA ARG A 205 -14.48 -2.65 -10.83
C ARG A 205 -14.42 -3.93 -9.97
N ALA A 206 -15.40 -4.12 -9.08
CA ALA A 206 -15.45 -5.25 -8.13
C ALA A 206 -15.41 -6.65 -8.80
N ASP A 207 -15.81 -6.76 -10.05
CA ASP A 207 -15.86 -8.01 -10.82
C ASP A 207 -14.84 -8.04 -11.99
N ARG A 208 -13.77 -7.24 -11.91
CA ARG A 208 -12.77 -7.09 -12.97
C ARG A 208 -11.35 -7.18 -12.44
N ALA A 209 -10.49 -7.80 -13.25
CA ALA A 209 -9.04 -7.69 -13.08
C ALA A 209 -8.53 -6.30 -13.52
N SER A 210 -7.32 -5.96 -13.13
CA SER A 210 -6.48 -4.89 -13.68
C SER A 210 -5.22 -5.49 -14.29
N PHE A 211 -4.39 -4.68 -14.97
CA PHE A 211 -3.32 -5.19 -15.81
C PHE A 211 -1.97 -4.55 -15.48
N GLY A 212 -0.90 -5.08 -16.10
CA GLY A 212 0.44 -4.53 -16.01
C GLY A 212 1.22 -4.93 -14.77
N CYS A 213 0.79 -5.96 -14.02
CA CYS A 213 1.52 -6.42 -12.83
C CYS A 213 2.57 -7.51 -13.12
N GLY A 214 2.84 -7.85 -14.38
CA GLY A 214 3.81 -8.90 -14.72
C GLY A 214 5.27 -8.43 -14.67
N SER A 215 6.20 -9.38 -14.65
CA SER A 215 7.66 -9.17 -14.54
C SER A 215 8.27 -8.32 -15.67
N GLU A 216 7.61 -8.23 -16.81
CA GLU A 216 8.04 -7.40 -17.94
C GLU A 216 7.62 -5.92 -17.79
N SER A 217 6.74 -5.62 -16.84
CA SER A 217 6.25 -4.28 -16.56
C SER A 217 7.16 -3.54 -15.57
N ASP A 218 7.16 -2.23 -15.62
CA ASP A 218 7.83 -1.34 -14.67
C ASP A 218 6.86 -0.69 -13.68
N ALA A 219 5.57 -0.60 -14.04
CA ALA A 219 4.43 -0.22 -13.22
C ALA A 219 3.18 -0.98 -13.65
N THR A 220 2.17 -1.08 -12.78
CA THR A 220 0.84 -1.50 -13.21
C THR A 220 0.25 -0.48 -14.19
N TRP A 221 -0.69 -0.87 -15.05
CA TRP A 221 -1.32 0.09 -15.96
C TRP A 221 -2.01 1.23 -15.19
N PHE A 222 -2.64 0.91 -14.07
CA PHE A 222 -3.27 1.93 -13.25
C PHE A 222 -2.24 2.83 -12.57
N GLY A 223 -1.18 2.28 -12.01
CA GLY A 223 -0.08 3.04 -11.42
C GLY A 223 0.58 3.96 -12.46
N ARG A 224 0.85 3.44 -13.67
CA ARG A 224 1.39 4.24 -14.78
C ARG A 224 0.44 5.39 -15.14
N ALA A 225 -0.80 5.07 -15.46
CA ALA A 225 -1.78 6.05 -15.91
C ALA A 225 -2.14 7.09 -14.84
N TRP A 226 -2.30 6.67 -13.56
CA TRP A 226 -2.73 7.59 -12.50
C TRP A 226 -1.58 8.38 -11.89
N LEU A 227 -0.44 7.72 -11.53
CA LEU A 227 0.69 8.40 -10.90
C LEU A 227 1.56 9.13 -11.94
N VAL A 228 2.01 8.40 -12.99
CA VAL A 228 3.06 8.90 -13.89
C VAL A 228 2.46 9.86 -14.92
N ASP A 229 1.39 9.47 -15.60
CA ASP A 229 0.81 10.26 -16.67
C ASP A 229 -0.25 11.24 -16.14
N GLY A 230 -1.03 10.82 -15.15
CA GLY A 230 -2.08 11.63 -14.51
C GLY A 230 -1.52 12.69 -13.57
N LEU A 231 -1.07 12.31 -12.37
CA LEU A 231 -0.65 13.25 -11.33
C LEU A 231 0.61 14.03 -11.68
N ASN A 232 1.48 13.48 -12.49
CA ASN A 232 2.67 14.20 -12.95
C ASN A 232 2.34 15.36 -13.89
N GLN A 233 1.16 15.37 -14.50
CA GLN A 233 0.68 16.44 -15.38
C GLN A 233 -0.46 17.25 -14.77
N ARG A 234 -1.24 16.67 -13.86
CA ARG A 234 -2.40 17.28 -13.22
C ARG A 234 -2.14 17.44 -11.71
N THR A 235 -2.87 18.36 -11.08
CA THR A 235 -2.83 18.55 -9.63
C THR A 235 -4.10 18.07 -8.92
N SER A 236 -5.11 17.66 -9.70
CA SER A 236 -6.38 17.13 -9.20
C SER A 236 -6.37 15.60 -9.26
N PHE A 237 -6.69 14.94 -8.15
CA PHE A 237 -6.84 13.48 -8.10
C PHE A 237 -7.97 13.00 -9.05
N VAL A 238 -9.04 13.79 -9.20
CA VAL A 238 -10.13 13.50 -10.15
C VAL A 238 -9.63 13.62 -11.59
N ALA A 239 -8.93 14.70 -11.92
CA ALA A 239 -8.40 14.86 -13.29
C ALA A 239 -7.34 13.84 -13.65
N ALA A 240 -6.57 13.35 -12.64
CA ALA A 240 -5.66 12.23 -12.84
C ALA A 240 -6.41 10.91 -13.06
N TYR A 241 -7.52 10.70 -12.36
CA TYR A 241 -8.40 9.55 -12.59
C TYR A 241 -9.03 9.58 -13.99
N ASP A 242 -9.50 10.75 -14.47
CA ASP A 242 -10.03 10.88 -15.83
C ASP A 242 -8.93 10.52 -16.86
N THR A 243 -7.71 11.03 -16.68
CA THR A 243 -6.56 10.64 -17.53
C THR A 243 -6.32 9.13 -17.50
N ALA A 244 -6.31 8.53 -16.30
CA ALA A 244 -6.05 7.09 -16.14
C ALA A 244 -7.13 6.24 -16.82
N THR A 245 -8.41 6.60 -16.68
CA THR A 245 -9.50 5.85 -17.34
C THR A 245 -9.42 5.92 -18.87
N ASP A 246 -9.06 7.07 -19.42
CA ASP A 246 -8.92 7.25 -20.86
C ASP A 246 -7.76 6.42 -21.41
N GLU A 247 -6.59 6.45 -20.76
CA GLU A 247 -5.40 5.73 -21.18
C GLU A 247 -5.57 4.22 -21.03
N ILE A 248 -6.03 3.75 -19.88
CA ILE A 248 -6.28 2.32 -19.64
C ILE A 248 -7.29 1.78 -20.66
N SER A 249 -8.40 2.49 -20.91
CA SER A 249 -9.37 2.06 -21.90
C SER A 249 -8.80 1.98 -23.31
N LYS A 250 -7.76 2.77 -23.63
CA LYS A 250 -7.06 2.69 -24.89
C LYS A 250 -6.17 1.45 -24.94
N TRP A 251 -5.35 1.23 -23.91
CA TRP A 251 -4.45 0.06 -23.84
C TRP A 251 -5.22 -1.26 -23.84
N GLU A 252 -6.33 -1.35 -23.07
CA GLU A 252 -7.21 -2.52 -23.06
C GLU A 252 -7.77 -2.86 -24.45
N ARG A 253 -8.11 -1.85 -25.26
CA ARG A 253 -8.57 -2.10 -26.64
C ARG A 253 -7.42 -2.48 -27.58
N GLU A 254 -6.23 -1.96 -27.38
CA GLU A 254 -5.04 -2.26 -28.18
C GLU A 254 -4.58 -3.70 -27.95
N ASP A 255 -4.71 -4.20 -26.71
CA ASP A 255 -4.27 -5.53 -26.30
C ASP A 255 -5.41 -6.57 -26.28
N ASP A 256 -6.64 -6.19 -26.73
CA ASP A 256 -7.85 -7.04 -26.74
C ASP A 256 -8.21 -7.59 -25.34
N GLU A 257 -8.00 -6.76 -24.29
CA GLU A 257 -8.26 -7.14 -22.93
C GLU A 257 -9.69 -6.81 -22.49
N THR A 258 -10.20 -7.57 -21.50
CA THR A 258 -11.48 -7.27 -20.88
C THR A 258 -11.38 -6.00 -20.04
N PRO A 259 -12.21 -4.97 -20.27
CA PRO A 259 -12.11 -3.70 -19.57
C PRO A 259 -12.09 -3.83 -18.05
N SER A 260 -11.08 -3.25 -17.40
CA SER A 260 -10.94 -3.21 -15.92
C SER A 260 -11.97 -2.31 -15.26
N LEU A 261 -12.40 -1.25 -15.94
CA LEU A 261 -13.39 -0.29 -15.46
C LEU A 261 -13.03 0.34 -14.11
N PRO A 262 -11.98 1.14 -14.02
CA PRO A 262 -11.60 1.85 -12.79
C PRO A 262 -12.78 2.59 -12.18
N GLN A 263 -12.78 2.74 -10.85
CA GLN A 263 -13.88 3.38 -10.14
C GLN A 263 -13.38 4.59 -9.34
N LEU A 264 -14.25 5.62 -9.24
CA LEU A 264 -14.08 6.74 -8.33
C LEU A 264 -15.39 6.98 -7.58
N ASP A 265 -15.32 6.99 -6.25
CA ASP A 265 -16.41 7.38 -5.36
C ASP A 265 -15.90 8.48 -4.43
N ALA A 266 -16.54 9.64 -4.40
CA ALA A 266 -16.07 10.78 -3.63
C ALA A 266 -17.21 11.45 -2.89
N GLY A 267 -17.08 11.55 -1.58
CA GLY A 267 -18.00 12.29 -0.73
C GLY A 267 -17.88 13.81 -0.89
N SER A 268 -18.94 14.52 -0.62
CA SER A 268 -18.96 15.99 -0.77
C SER A 268 -18.02 16.71 0.19
N GLY A 269 -17.77 16.15 1.39
CA GLY A 269 -16.86 16.72 2.37
C GLY A 269 -15.42 16.72 1.87
N ILE A 270 -14.90 15.54 1.47
CA ILE A 270 -13.53 15.42 0.94
C ILE A 270 -13.33 16.27 -0.31
N MET A 271 -14.33 16.37 -1.20
CA MET A 271 -14.24 17.22 -2.38
C MET A 271 -14.02 18.70 -2.03
N ASN A 272 -14.69 19.19 -0.99
CA ASN A 272 -14.51 20.58 -0.51
C ASN A 272 -13.11 20.78 0.10
N THR A 273 -12.62 19.82 0.90
CA THR A 273 -11.27 19.87 1.49
C THR A 273 -10.20 19.85 0.41
N LEU A 274 -10.34 18.96 -0.59
CA LEU A 274 -9.41 18.89 -1.72
C LEU A 274 -9.42 20.17 -2.57
N ALA A 275 -10.58 20.78 -2.79
CA ALA A 275 -10.66 22.06 -3.50
C ALA A 275 -9.94 23.18 -2.73
N SER A 276 -10.07 23.20 -1.39
CA SER A 276 -9.33 24.15 -0.54
C SER A 276 -7.83 23.92 -0.62
N TRP A 277 -7.37 22.69 -0.49
CA TRP A 277 -5.95 22.30 -0.65
C TRP A 277 -5.41 22.71 -2.02
N GLN A 278 -6.08 22.31 -3.10
CA GLN A 278 -5.66 22.62 -4.47
C GLN A 278 -5.56 24.12 -4.75
N SER A 279 -6.44 24.93 -4.17
CA SER A 279 -6.43 26.38 -4.38
C SER A 279 -5.16 27.07 -3.85
N ARG A 280 -4.44 26.42 -2.94
CA ARG A 280 -3.21 26.92 -2.31
C ARG A 280 -1.96 26.15 -2.79
N LEU A 281 -2.14 25.01 -3.45
CA LEU A 281 -1.04 24.20 -3.92
C LEU A 281 -0.25 24.95 -5.00
N VAL A 282 1.04 25.10 -4.76
CA VAL A 282 2.00 25.53 -5.77
C VAL A 282 2.75 24.26 -6.21
N PRO A 283 2.36 23.66 -7.35
CA PRO A 283 2.95 22.38 -7.74
C PRO A 283 4.41 22.56 -8.14
N GLY A 284 5.24 21.63 -7.70
CA GLY A 284 6.60 21.51 -8.18
C GLY A 284 6.66 21.04 -9.65
N PRO A 285 7.86 20.95 -10.24
CA PRO A 285 8.06 20.46 -11.59
C PRO A 285 7.60 19.00 -11.74
N ALA A 286 7.40 18.56 -12.99
CA ALA A 286 7.19 17.17 -13.31
C ALA A 286 8.38 16.31 -12.85
N VAL A 287 8.10 15.12 -12.38
CA VAL A 287 9.08 14.16 -11.85
C VAL A 287 9.27 13.03 -12.87
N PRO A 288 10.46 12.82 -13.43
CA PRO A 288 10.70 11.69 -14.33
C PRO A 288 10.44 10.36 -13.64
N TYR A 289 9.82 9.40 -14.33
CA TYR A 289 9.67 8.04 -13.84
C TYR A 289 11.01 7.29 -14.01
N PRO A 290 11.63 6.80 -12.93
CA PRO A 290 13.00 6.30 -13.02
C PRO A 290 13.11 4.83 -13.42
N TYR A 291 11.99 4.14 -13.57
CA TYR A 291 11.92 2.70 -13.80
C TYR A 291 11.55 2.33 -15.25
N ASP A 292 11.36 3.33 -16.13
CA ASP A 292 11.12 3.06 -17.56
C ASP A 292 12.24 2.17 -18.09
N LYS A 293 11.88 1.00 -18.63
CA LYS A 293 12.85 0.14 -19.33
C LYS A 293 13.26 0.82 -20.63
N PRO A 294 14.55 0.82 -21.00
CA PRO A 294 14.96 1.32 -22.31
C PRO A 294 14.34 0.44 -23.40
N ASP A 295 13.81 1.09 -24.45
CA ASP A 295 13.28 0.47 -25.67
C ASP A 295 14.31 -0.46 -26.36
#